data_50622b196853f71312ea50dead5dd546
#
_entry.id   50622b196853f71312ea50dead5dd546
#
_cell.length_a   1.000
_cell.length_b   1.000
_cell.length_c   1.000
_cell.angle_alpha   90.00
_cell.angle_beta   90.00
_cell.angle_gamma   90.00
#
_symmetry.space_group_name_H-M   'P 1'
#
loop_
_entity.id
_entity.type
_entity.pdbx_description
1 polymer ?
#
loop_
_entity_poly.entity_id
_entity_poly.type
_entity_poly.pdbx_seq_one_letter_code
_entity_poly.pdbx_strand_id
1 'polypeptide(L)'
;PAKEVVDWDMYLGPAAWRPFNPRLLDGFNFEKGGGMMGAFGAGGCLEWGSHCVDLCQWANDADGTAPVEYEPKDGQLHARYTNGVKLVMRNDGWLPLGSCPVRFEGDKGWVETGDDGELVASSPELLVNKGAKIGGYPADFHVRDFLDCVKTRAQPRANADAACYSHIACHAANISLLLGRKVVYDPVKHEFPGDEEANRLRSEALREPWRM
;
A
#
# COMPACT_ATOMS: atom_id res chain seq x y z
N PRO A 1 8.38 14.82 22.14
CA PRO A 1 9.20 14.57 23.33
C PRO A 1 10.55 15.27 23.22
N ALA A 2 11.17 15.53 24.37
CA ALA A 2 12.51 16.09 24.43
C ALA A 2 13.52 15.04 23.91
N LYS A 3 14.63 15.51 23.32
CA LYS A 3 15.69 14.64 22.79
C LYS A 3 16.21 13.63 23.83
N GLU A 4 16.27 14.03 25.06
CA GLU A 4 16.86 13.27 26.20
C GLU A 4 16.01 12.04 26.59
N VAL A 5 14.75 11.99 26.18
CA VAL A 5 13.84 10.86 26.46
C VAL A 5 13.66 9.94 25.26
N VAL A 6 14.37 10.21 24.16
CA VAL A 6 14.30 9.41 22.94
C VAL A 6 15.66 8.78 22.68
N ASP A 7 15.73 7.46 22.67
CA ASP A 7 16.89 6.76 22.11
C ASP A 7 16.88 6.97 20.58
N TRP A 8 17.56 8.05 20.16
CA TRP A 8 17.56 8.47 18.76
C TRP A 8 18.25 7.49 17.83
N ASP A 9 19.26 6.79 18.34
CA ASP A 9 19.96 5.76 17.57
C ASP A 9 19.04 4.56 17.28
N MET A 10 18.35 4.09 18.31
CA MET A 10 17.36 3.02 18.19
C MET A 10 16.16 3.45 17.35
N TYR A 11 15.70 4.69 17.47
CA TYR A 11 14.60 5.23 16.67
C TYR A 11 14.94 5.26 15.17
N LEU A 12 16.16 5.70 14.83
CA LEU A 12 16.64 5.67 13.44
C LEU A 12 16.82 4.25 12.91
N GLY A 13 17.19 3.31 13.78
CA GLY A 13 17.43 1.93 13.39
C GLY A 13 18.36 1.81 12.18
N PRO A 14 17.97 1.05 11.14
CA PRO A 14 18.78 0.84 9.93
C PRO A 14 18.87 2.06 9.01
N ALA A 15 18.01 3.07 9.20
CA ALA A 15 18.00 4.25 8.33
C ALA A 15 19.30 5.06 8.44
N ALA A 16 19.66 5.78 7.37
CA ALA A 16 20.83 6.66 7.37
C ALA A 16 20.80 7.62 8.56
N TRP A 17 21.96 7.76 9.22
CA TRP A 17 22.07 8.66 10.38
C TRP A 17 21.74 10.12 10.00
N ARG A 18 20.97 10.76 10.86
CA ARG A 18 20.61 12.18 10.76
C ARG A 18 20.48 12.80 12.14
N PRO A 19 20.68 14.13 12.28
CA PRO A 19 20.48 14.83 13.56
C PRO A 19 19.04 14.66 14.06
N PHE A 20 18.89 14.68 15.40
CA PHE A 20 17.58 14.68 16.01
C PHE A 20 16.71 15.82 15.49
N ASN A 21 15.50 15.47 15.06
CA ASN A 21 14.49 16.42 14.64
C ASN A 21 13.14 15.98 15.21
N PRO A 22 12.52 16.77 16.09
CA PRO A 22 11.23 16.40 16.70
C PRO A 22 10.11 16.22 15.69
N ARG A 23 10.19 16.83 14.52
CA ARG A 23 9.20 16.61 13.44
C ARG A 23 9.17 15.16 12.95
N LEU A 24 10.28 14.44 13.07
CA LEU A 24 10.32 13.03 12.73
C LEU A 24 9.55 12.15 13.73
N LEU A 25 9.19 12.70 14.89
CA LEU A 25 8.39 12.04 15.92
C LEU A 25 6.91 12.42 15.86
N ASP A 26 6.53 13.35 14.99
CA ASP A 26 5.12 13.83 14.85
C ASP A 26 4.21 12.81 14.15
N GLY A 27 4.70 11.60 13.89
CA GLY A 27 3.93 10.51 13.31
C GLY A 27 3.42 10.80 11.90
N PHE A 28 2.19 10.44 11.65
CA PHE A 28 1.53 10.54 10.34
C PHE A 28 1.09 11.95 9.95
N ASN A 29 1.75 13.00 10.38
CA ASN A 29 1.37 14.37 10.03
C ASN A 29 1.80 14.73 8.61
N PHE A 30 1.09 14.20 7.63
CA PHE A 30 1.34 14.38 6.19
C PHE A 30 1.21 15.83 5.75
N GLU A 31 0.32 16.61 6.36
CA GLU A 31 0.05 18.00 5.99
C GLU A 31 1.25 18.93 6.18
N LYS A 32 2.19 18.56 7.03
CA LYS A 32 3.37 19.39 7.35
C LYS A 32 4.69 18.86 6.78
N GLY A 33 4.65 17.94 5.83
CA GLY A 33 5.86 17.28 5.33
C GLY A 33 6.53 16.46 6.43
N GLY A 34 5.73 15.91 7.33
CA GLY A 34 6.16 15.19 8.51
C GLY A 34 6.97 13.95 8.20
N GLY A 35 7.87 13.74 9.03
CA GLY A 35 8.97 12.89 9.30
C GLY A 35 9.11 11.53 8.68
N MET A 36 8.10 10.95 8.15
CA MET A 36 8.15 9.58 7.61
C MET A 36 8.49 9.51 6.12
N MET A 37 8.51 10.64 5.42
CA MET A 37 8.84 10.64 3.99
C MET A 37 10.34 10.44 3.79
N GLY A 38 10.71 9.40 3.09
CA GLY A 38 12.04 9.14 2.57
C GLY A 38 13.03 8.42 3.48
N ALA A 39 12.79 8.31 4.80
CA ALA A 39 13.71 7.60 5.69
C ALA A 39 13.11 6.36 6.34
N PHE A 40 11.81 6.38 6.59
CA PHE A 40 11.10 5.32 7.32
C PHE A 40 9.85 4.85 6.57
N GLY A 41 9.50 5.54 5.48
CA GLY A 41 8.36 5.22 4.66
C GLY A 41 8.28 6.13 3.45
N ALA A 42 7.48 5.81 2.47
CA ALA A 42 7.27 6.60 1.26
C ALA A 42 5.94 7.38 1.28
N GLY A 43 5.51 7.79 2.47
CA GLY A 43 4.29 8.57 2.65
C GLY A 43 3.00 7.80 2.39
N GLY A 44 1.93 8.51 2.08
CA GLY A 44 0.58 7.96 2.00
C GLY A 44 0.42 6.76 1.05
N CYS A 45 1.21 6.67 -0.02
CA CYS A 45 1.16 5.55 -0.95
C CYS A 45 1.56 4.22 -0.30
N LEU A 46 2.56 4.22 0.60
CA LEU A 46 3.06 3.01 1.26
C LEU A 46 2.40 2.74 2.61
N GLU A 47 1.79 3.74 3.21
CA GLU A 47 1.08 3.60 4.48
C GLU A 47 -0.40 3.32 4.23
N TRP A 48 -1.23 4.34 4.18
CA TRP A 48 -2.66 4.18 3.93
C TRP A 48 -2.98 3.60 2.54
N GLY A 49 -2.18 3.94 1.53
CA GLY A 49 -2.33 3.40 0.18
C GLY A 49 -2.18 1.88 0.12
N SER A 50 -1.37 1.28 0.98
CA SER A 50 -1.20 -0.18 1.00
C SER A 50 -2.49 -0.92 1.34
N HIS A 51 -3.34 -0.37 2.23
CA HIS A 51 -4.65 -0.96 2.55
C HIS A 51 -5.58 -0.96 1.33
N CYS A 52 -5.61 0.14 0.59
CA CYS A 52 -6.42 0.25 -0.63
C CYS A 52 -5.88 -0.67 -1.73
N VAL A 53 -4.57 -0.73 -1.91
CA VAL A 53 -3.92 -1.56 -2.93
C VAL A 53 -4.10 -3.04 -2.61
N ASP A 54 -4.00 -3.45 -1.35
CA ASP A 54 -4.25 -4.82 -0.91
C ASP A 54 -5.65 -5.29 -1.29
N LEU A 55 -6.67 -4.47 -1.03
CA LEU A 55 -8.03 -4.76 -1.44
C LEU A 55 -8.18 -4.87 -2.98
N CYS A 56 -7.46 -4.04 -3.74
CA CYS A 56 -7.43 -4.11 -5.20
C CYS A 56 -6.73 -5.38 -5.70
N GLN A 57 -5.61 -5.77 -5.07
CA GLN A 57 -4.89 -7.00 -5.37
C GLN A 57 -5.79 -8.23 -5.15
N TRP A 58 -6.40 -8.31 -3.98
CA TRP A 58 -7.34 -9.37 -3.63
C TRP A 58 -8.49 -9.47 -4.64
N ALA A 59 -9.13 -8.35 -4.98
CA ALA A 59 -10.26 -8.33 -5.92
C ALA A 59 -9.87 -8.68 -7.36
N ASN A 60 -8.60 -8.52 -7.72
CA ASN A 60 -8.03 -8.89 -9.02
C ASN A 60 -7.42 -10.30 -9.03
N ASP A 61 -7.53 -11.06 -7.94
CA ASP A 61 -6.85 -12.36 -7.76
C ASP A 61 -5.33 -12.25 -8.00
N ALA A 62 -4.73 -11.18 -7.46
CA ALA A 62 -3.35 -10.78 -7.72
C ALA A 62 -2.45 -10.82 -6.46
N ASP A 63 -2.84 -11.57 -5.42
CA ASP A 63 -2.10 -11.68 -4.15
C ASP A 63 -0.68 -12.26 -4.32
N GLY A 64 -0.42 -12.94 -5.42
CA GLY A 64 0.88 -13.51 -5.76
C GLY A 64 1.63 -12.77 -6.89
N THR A 65 1.23 -11.55 -7.24
CA THR A 65 1.86 -10.78 -8.31
C THR A 65 1.68 -9.26 -8.10
N ALA A 66 2.22 -8.45 -8.98
CA ALA A 66 2.08 -7.00 -8.98
C ALA A 66 1.87 -6.48 -10.41
N PRO A 67 1.41 -5.22 -10.58
CA PRO A 67 1.38 -4.59 -11.89
C PRO A 67 2.75 -4.59 -12.56
N VAL A 68 2.75 -4.71 -13.88
CA VAL A 68 3.98 -4.76 -14.70
C VAL A 68 4.38 -3.42 -15.29
N GLU A 69 3.51 -2.43 -15.24
CA GLU A 69 3.80 -1.06 -15.70
C GLU A 69 3.25 -0.06 -14.69
N TYR A 70 3.98 1.04 -14.50
CA TYR A 70 3.59 2.16 -13.65
C TYR A 70 3.93 3.46 -14.35
N GLU A 71 3.00 4.42 -14.37
CA GLU A 71 3.15 5.67 -15.09
C GLU A 71 2.46 6.81 -14.33
N PRO A 72 3.21 7.86 -13.91
CA PRO A 72 2.60 9.09 -13.43
C PRO A 72 1.90 9.80 -14.59
N LYS A 73 0.62 10.10 -14.45
CA LYS A 73 -0.16 10.74 -15.48
C LYS A 73 -1.30 11.55 -14.85
N ASP A 74 -1.48 12.80 -15.30
CA ASP A 74 -2.58 13.69 -14.93
C ASP A 74 -2.74 13.85 -13.38
N GLY A 75 -1.61 13.90 -12.66
CA GLY A 75 -1.60 14.00 -11.19
C GLY A 75 -1.96 12.72 -10.45
N GLN A 76 -2.11 11.61 -11.16
CA GLN A 76 -2.41 10.29 -10.64
C GLN A 76 -1.28 9.31 -10.98
N LEU A 77 -1.28 8.15 -10.37
CA LEU A 77 -0.45 7.04 -10.83
C LEU A 77 -1.32 5.97 -11.48
N HIS A 78 -0.96 5.59 -12.68
CA HIS A 78 -1.58 4.51 -13.44
C HIS A 78 -0.67 3.29 -13.46
N ALA A 79 -1.18 2.14 -13.03
CA ALA A 79 -0.49 0.87 -13.12
C ALA A 79 -1.32 -0.14 -13.90
N ARG A 80 -0.67 -1.15 -14.51
CA ARG A 80 -1.34 -2.15 -15.33
C ARG A 80 -0.81 -3.54 -15.03
N TYR A 81 -1.73 -4.46 -14.79
CA TYR A 81 -1.44 -5.89 -14.63
C TYR A 81 -1.32 -6.60 -16.00
N THR A 82 -0.72 -7.78 -15.99
CA THR A 82 -0.59 -8.63 -17.19
C THR A 82 -1.93 -9.08 -17.75
N ASN A 83 -2.95 -9.21 -16.90
CA ASN A 83 -4.32 -9.54 -17.34
C ASN A 83 -5.09 -8.35 -17.93
N GLY A 84 -4.46 -7.17 -18.04
CA GLY A 84 -5.04 -5.96 -18.60
C GLY A 84 -5.80 -5.08 -17.61
N VAL A 85 -6.03 -5.53 -16.38
CA VAL A 85 -6.64 -4.71 -15.33
C VAL A 85 -5.74 -3.52 -15.02
N LYS A 86 -6.36 -2.36 -14.80
CA LYS A 86 -5.69 -1.11 -14.44
C LYS A 86 -5.91 -0.81 -12.97
N LEU A 87 -4.85 -0.44 -12.29
CA LEU A 87 -4.87 0.11 -10.95
C LEU A 87 -4.54 1.61 -11.05
N VAL A 88 -5.44 2.47 -10.56
CA VAL A 88 -5.24 3.93 -10.55
C VAL A 88 -5.19 4.41 -9.12
N MET A 89 -4.06 4.95 -8.70
CA MET A 89 -3.88 5.57 -7.38
C MET A 89 -4.13 7.07 -7.49
N ARG A 90 -5.12 7.57 -6.75
CA ARG A 90 -5.55 8.97 -6.76
C ARG A 90 -5.89 9.45 -5.36
N ASN A 91 -5.81 10.76 -5.13
CA ASN A 91 -6.03 11.37 -3.81
C ASN A 91 -7.42 12.01 -3.65
N ASP A 92 -8.23 12.05 -4.69
CA ASP A 92 -9.51 12.76 -4.71
C ASP A 92 -10.61 12.00 -5.47
N GLY A 93 -11.80 12.57 -5.50
CA GLY A 93 -12.94 12.04 -6.22
C GLY A 93 -13.58 10.83 -5.54
N TRP A 94 -13.38 10.65 -4.24
CA TRP A 94 -13.95 9.57 -3.45
C TRP A 94 -15.27 9.98 -2.81
N LEU A 95 -16.17 9.00 -2.62
CA LEU A 95 -17.32 9.14 -1.75
C LEU A 95 -16.87 9.16 -0.27
N PRO A 96 -17.67 9.75 0.65
CA PRO A 96 -17.31 9.83 2.07
C PRO A 96 -17.57 8.49 2.78
N LEU A 97 -16.84 7.44 2.41
CA LEU A 97 -16.98 6.06 2.91
C LEU A 97 -15.85 5.66 3.86
N GLY A 98 -15.23 6.62 4.54
CA GLY A 98 -14.11 6.40 5.44
C GLY A 98 -12.77 6.82 4.87
N SER A 99 -11.67 6.28 5.42
CA SER A 99 -10.30 6.74 5.14
C SER A 99 -9.53 5.90 4.10
N CYS A 100 -10.04 4.72 3.73
CA CYS A 100 -9.40 3.82 2.78
C CYS A 100 -10.33 3.50 1.60
N PRO A 101 -10.69 4.51 0.76
CA PRO A 101 -11.67 4.30 -0.30
C PRO A 101 -11.06 3.51 -1.46
N VAL A 102 -11.87 2.60 -2.02
CA VAL A 102 -11.54 1.82 -3.21
C VAL A 102 -12.75 1.77 -4.13
N ARG A 103 -12.54 2.04 -5.42
CA ARG A 103 -13.56 1.89 -6.46
C ARG A 103 -13.15 0.82 -7.46
N PHE A 104 -14.05 -0.10 -7.70
CA PHE A 104 -13.95 -1.12 -8.74
C PHE A 104 -14.82 -0.71 -9.91
N GLU A 105 -14.22 -0.52 -11.07
CA GLU A 105 -14.91 -0.11 -12.29
C GLU A 105 -14.89 -1.25 -13.32
N GLY A 106 -16.03 -1.56 -13.91
CA GLY A 106 -16.22 -2.58 -14.93
C GLY A 106 -17.18 -2.12 -16.01
N ASP A 107 -17.45 -3.00 -16.97
CA ASP A 107 -18.33 -2.77 -18.10
C ASP A 107 -19.81 -2.57 -17.71
N LYS A 108 -20.21 -3.06 -16.52
CA LYS A 108 -21.59 -2.92 -15.99
C LYS A 108 -21.77 -1.72 -15.05
N GLY A 109 -20.70 -1.01 -14.75
CA GLY A 109 -20.71 0.12 -13.81
C GLY A 109 -19.59 0.03 -12.78
N TRP A 110 -19.79 0.69 -11.65
CA TRP A 110 -18.78 0.74 -10.58
C TRP A 110 -19.39 0.44 -9.22
N VAL A 111 -18.54 -0.05 -8.32
CA VAL A 111 -18.82 -0.21 -6.88
C VAL A 111 -17.70 0.48 -6.11
N GLU A 112 -18.03 1.27 -5.09
CA GLU A 112 -17.09 1.94 -4.21
C GLU A 112 -17.35 1.54 -2.76
N THR A 113 -16.29 1.34 -2.00
CA THR A 113 -16.32 1.04 -0.58
C THR A 113 -15.19 1.76 0.13
N GLY A 114 -15.26 1.79 1.44
CA GLY A 114 -14.22 2.30 2.32
C GLY A 114 -14.25 1.57 3.66
N ASP A 115 -13.50 2.08 4.62
CA ASP A 115 -13.36 1.46 5.93
C ASP A 115 -14.57 1.65 6.86
N ASP A 116 -15.60 2.40 6.48
CA ASP A 116 -16.89 2.43 7.18
C ASP A 116 -17.73 1.17 6.90
N GLY A 117 -17.32 0.33 5.95
CA GLY A 117 -18.00 -0.90 5.55
C GLY A 117 -19.24 -0.68 4.69
N GLU A 118 -19.50 0.54 4.23
CA GLU A 118 -20.57 0.81 3.29
C GLU A 118 -20.16 0.47 1.86
N LEU A 119 -21.12 0.07 1.07
CA LEU A 119 -20.95 -0.21 -0.36
C LEU A 119 -21.93 0.64 -1.14
N VAL A 120 -21.40 1.47 -2.03
CA VAL A 120 -22.17 2.27 -2.97
C VAL A 120 -21.88 1.81 -4.39
N ALA A 121 -22.90 1.74 -5.22
CA ALA A 121 -22.75 1.34 -6.62
C ALA A 121 -23.45 2.31 -7.56
N SER A 122 -23.00 2.32 -8.82
CA SER A 122 -23.61 3.11 -9.90
C SER A 122 -25.04 2.65 -10.23
N SER A 123 -25.40 1.43 -9.84
CA SER A 123 -26.73 0.84 -10.06
C SER A 123 -27.07 -0.15 -8.95
N PRO A 124 -28.32 -0.19 -8.46
CA PRO A 124 -28.76 -1.12 -7.42
C PRO A 124 -28.56 -2.60 -7.79
N GLU A 125 -28.61 -2.94 -9.07
CA GLU A 125 -28.43 -4.31 -9.56
C GLU A 125 -27.04 -4.87 -9.25
N LEU A 126 -26.03 -4.00 -9.12
CA LEU A 126 -24.67 -4.41 -8.74
C LEU A 126 -24.57 -4.78 -7.24
N LEU A 127 -25.60 -4.45 -6.46
CA LEU A 127 -25.65 -4.74 -5.03
C LEU A 127 -26.59 -5.91 -4.69
N VAL A 128 -27.11 -6.61 -5.69
CA VAL A 128 -27.97 -7.79 -5.47
C VAL A 128 -27.13 -8.91 -4.85
N ASN A 129 -27.72 -9.64 -3.91
CA ASN A 129 -27.11 -10.74 -3.14
C ASN A 129 -26.00 -10.31 -2.15
N LYS A 130 -26.02 -9.08 -1.70
CA LYS A 130 -25.13 -8.66 -0.62
C LYS A 130 -25.66 -9.13 0.72
N GLY A 131 -24.73 -9.62 1.53
CA GLY A 131 -24.96 -9.84 2.95
C GLY A 131 -25.31 -8.54 3.69
N ALA A 132 -25.69 -8.67 4.96
CA ALA A 132 -25.90 -7.51 5.81
C ALA A 132 -24.62 -6.63 5.84
N LYS A 133 -24.81 -5.31 5.91
CA LYS A 133 -23.73 -4.35 6.14
C LYS A 133 -22.95 -4.77 7.38
N ILE A 134 -21.65 -5.01 7.21
CA ILE A 134 -20.72 -5.22 8.32
C ILE A 134 -20.07 -3.85 8.55
N GLY A 135 -20.56 -3.11 9.52
CA GLY A 135 -20.01 -1.81 9.86
C GLY A 135 -18.65 -1.93 10.54
N GLY A 136 -17.73 -1.01 10.26
CA GLY A 136 -16.42 -0.92 10.86
C GLY A 136 -15.47 -2.04 10.44
N TYR A 137 -14.44 -2.25 11.26
CA TYR A 137 -13.48 -3.34 11.11
C TYR A 137 -13.84 -4.50 12.06
N PRO A 138 -14.61 -5.50 11.67
CA PRO A 138 -14.86 -6.66 12.51
C PRO A 138 -13.58 -7.51 12.59
N ALA A 139 -12.68 -7.14 13.50
CA ALA A 139 -11.41 -7.83 13.71
C ALA A 139 -11.58 -9.28 14.14
N ASP A 140 -12.75 -9.68 14.62
CA ASP A 140 -13.04 -11.02 15.13
C ASP A 140 -12.72 -12.12 14.12
N PHE A 141 -13.09 -11.96 12.86
CA PHE A 141 -12.81 -12.94 11.83
C PHE A 141 -11.31 -13.02 11.51
N HIS A 142 -10.64 -11.90 11.46
CA HIS A 142 -9.20 -11.83 11.22
C HIS A 142 -8.40 -12.47 12.36
N VAL A 143 -8.73 -12.12 13.60
CA VAL A 143 -8.11 -12.73 14.78
C VAL A 143 -8.39 -14.23 14.86
N ARG A 144 -9.62 -14.64 14.54
CA ARG A 144 -10.01 -16.05 14.52
C ARG A 144 -9.19 -16.83 13.47
N ASP A 145 -9.11 -16.31 12.24
CA ASP A 145 -8.33 -16.93 11.16
C ASP A 145 -6.86 -17.14 11.60
N PHE A 146 -6.25 -16.11 12.18
CA PHE A 146 -4.87 -16.20 12.71
C PHE A 146 -4.74 -17.29 13.78
N LEU A 147 -5.61 -17.31 14.79
CA LEU A 147 -5.54 -18.28 15.89
C LEU A 147 -5.79 -19.72 15.43
N ASP A 148 -6.68 -19.91 14.46
CA ASP A 148 -6.94 -21.23 13.90
C ASP A 148 -5.76 -21.69 13.04
N CYS A 149 -5.12 -20.80 12.28
CA CYS A 149 -3.90 -21.10 11.53
C CYS A 149 -2.70 -21.40 12.45
N VAL A 150 -2.59 -20.76 13.60
CA VAL A 150 -1.57 -21.12 14.61
C VAL A 150 -1.73 -22.57 15.06
N LYS A 151 -2.97 -23.06 15.27
CA LYS A 151 -3.26 -24.45 15.69
C LYS A 151 -3.08 -25.45 14.56
N THR A 152 -3.59 -25.12 13.38
CA THR A 152 -3.63 -26.04 12.23
C THR A 152 -2.36 -26.03 11.39
N ARG A 153 -1.52 -24.99 11.56
CA ARG A 153 -0.35 -24.68 10.71
C ARG A 153 -0.74 -24.39 9.25
N ALA A 154 -2.00 -24.05 9.02
CA ALA A 154 -2.43 -23.51 7.73
C ALA A 154 -1.93 -22.08 7.55
N GLN A 155 -1.92 -21.60 6.32
CA GLN A 155 -1.57 -20.21 6.00
C GLN A 155 -2.78 -19.31 6.26
N PRO A 156 -2.64 -18.20 7.02
CA PRO A 156 -3.74 -17.26 7.22
C PRO A 156 -4.04 -16.50 5.92
N ARG A 157 -5.24 -15.95 5.81
CA ARG A 157 -5.61 -15.12 4.66
C ARG A 157 -4.72 -13.88 4.51
N ALA A 158 -4.50 -13.18 5.61
CA ALA A 158 -3.54 -12.08 5.67
C ALA A 158 -2.12 -12.62 5.94
N ASN A 159 -1.53 -13.23 4.93
CA ASN A 159 -0.20 -13.83 5.01
C ASN A 159 0.89 -12.89 4.48
N ALA A 160 2.15 -13.26 4.74
CA ALA A 160 3.29 -12.44 4.39
C ALA A 160 3.44 -12.25 2.86
N ASP A 161 3.07 -13.25 2.06
CA ASP A 161 3.20 -13.16 0.60
C ASP A 161 2.21 -12.15 0.01
N ALA A 162 0.93 -12.22 0.42
CA ALA A 162 -0.09 -11.25 0.00
C ALA A 162 0.31 -9.83 0.41
N ALA A 163 0.72 -9.63 1.67
CA ALA A 163 1.20 -8.34 2.15
C ALA A 163 2.43 -7.85 1.38
N CYS A 164 3.37 -8.74 1.08
CA CYS A 164 4.58 -8.42 0.31
C CYS A 164 4.23 -7.87 -1.09
N TYR A 165 3.35 -8.54 -1.82
CA TYR A 165 2.98 -8.09 -3.16
C TYR A 165 2.19 -6.80 -3.17
N SER A 166 1.33 -6.57 -2.18
CA SER A 166 0.64 -5.28 -2.00
C SER A 166 1.64 -4.14 -1.76
N HIS A 167 2.67 -4.37 -0.93
CA HIS A 167 3.74 -3.41 -0.72
C HIS A 167 4.65 -3.23 -1.94
N ILE A 168 4.98 -4.31 -2.67
CA ILE A 168 5.74 -4.23 -3.92
C ILE A 168 5.01 -3.33 -4.93
N ALA A 169 3.70 -3.49 -5.07
CA ALA A 169 2.91 -2.62 -5.96
C ALA A 169 3.00 -1.15 -5.55
N CYS A 170 2.93 -0.84 -4.24
CA CYS A 170 3.09 0.51 -3.71
C CYS A 170 4.51 1.05 -3.89
N HIS A 171 5.54 0.24 -3.66
CA HIS A 171 6.94 0.65 -3.84
C HIS A 171 7.28 0.93 -5.30
N ALA A 172 6.86 0.07 -6.22
CA ALA A 172 7.07 0.29 -7.65
C ALA A 172 6.33 1.55 -8.15
N ALA A 173 5.13 1.81 -7.61
CA ALA A 173 4.39 3.03 -7.84
C ALA A 173 5.18 4.27 -7.36
N ASN A 174 5.70 4.21 -6.14
CA ASN A 174 6.49 5.30 -5.56
C ASN A 174 7.78 5.55 -6.35
N ILE A 175 8.46 4.51 -6.81
CA ILE A 175 9.66 4.64 -7.66
C ILE A 175 9.31 5.36 -8.96
N SER A 176 8.20 5.01 -9.61
CA SER A 176 7.72 5.68 -10.81
C SER A 176 7.42 7.17 -10.57
N LEU A 177 6.79 7.49 -9.42
CA LEU A 177 6.52 8.88 -9.01
C LEU A 177 7.81 9.67 -8.74
N LEU A 178 8.79 9.09 -8.05
CA LEU A 178 10.07 9.72 -7.77
C LEU A 178 10.87 10.02 -9.04
N LEU A 179 10.83 9.10 -10.01
CA LEU A 179 11.49 9.26 -11.30
C LEU A 179 10.70 10.16 -12.27
N GLY A 180 9.43 10.42 -12.00
CA GLY A 180 8.57 11.24 -12.85
C GLY A 180 8.33 10.66 -14.23
N ARG A 181 8.48 9.35 -14.40
CA ARG A 181 8.36 8.66 -15.68
C ARG A 181 7.78 7.25 -15.55
N LYS A 182 7.33 6.71 -16.68
CA LYS A 182 6.93 5.30 -16.78
C LYS A 182 8.11 4.38 -16.43
N VAL A 183 7.81 3.32 -15.66
CA VAL A 183 8.70 2.19 -15.40
C VAL A 183 8.01 0.88 -15.73
N VAL A 184 8.80 -0.12 -16.11
CA VAL A 184 8.36 -1.50 -16.32
C VAL A 184 8.94 -2.37 -15.22
N TYR A 185 8.11 -3.17 -14.59
CA TYR A 185 8.48 -4.03 -13.47
C TYR A 185 8.25 -5.50 -13.81
N ASP A 186 9.19 -6.36 -13.46
CA ASP A 186 9.06 -7.81 -13.55
C ASP A 186 8.72 -8.38 -12.17
N PRO A 187 7.46 -8.79 -11.92
CA PRO A 187 7.04 -9.30 -10.62
C PRO A 187 7.58 -10.70 -10.29
N VAL A 188 8.15 -11.40 -11.25
CA VAL A 188 8.78 -12.72 -11.05
C VAL A 188 10.23 -12.57 -10.62
N LYS A 189 10.96 -11.66 -11.25
CA LYS A 189 12.36 -11.36 -10.92
C LYS A 189 12.52 -10.30 -9.84
N HIS A 190 11.44 -9.62 -9.50
CA HIS A 190 11.43 -8.48 -8.57
C HIS A 190 12.40 -7.36 -8.97
N GLU A 191 12.45 -7.02 -10.27
CA GLU A 191 13.34 -6.00 -10.81
C GLU A 191 12.67 -5.12 -11.87
N PHE A 192 13.33 -4.01 -12.20
CA PHE A 192 12.99 -3.17 -13.35
C PHE A 192 13.96 -3.52 -14.48
N PRO A 193 13.55 -4.33 -15.48
CA PRO A 193 14.45 -4.87 -16.49
C PRO A 193 15.12 -3.76 -17.30
N GLY A 194 16.47 -3.72 -17.27
CA GLY A 194 17.28 -2.75 -17.99
C GLY A 194 17.21 -1.31 -17.46
N ASP A 195 16.58 -1.07 -16.32
CA ASP A 195 16.43 0.24 -15.69
C ASP A 195 17.24 0.31 -14.38
N GLU A 196 18.53 0.62 -14.52
CA GLU A 196 19.48 0.71 -13.39
C GLU A 196 19.08 1.78 -12.37
N GLU A 197 18.49 2.88 -12.82
CA GLU A 197 18.06 3.98 -11.96
C GLU A 197 16.90 3.55 -11.07
N ALA A 198 15.88 2.92 -11.64
CA ALA A 198 14.75 2.38 -10.88
C ALA A 198 15.22 1.25 -9.95
N ASN A 199 16.12 0.37 -10.40
CA ASN A 199 16.64 -0.72 -9.59
C ASN A 199 17.41 -0.25 -8.35
N ARG A 200 18.11 0.88 -8.41
CA ARG A 200 18.80 1.46 -7.24
C ARG A 200 17.84 1.93 -6.15
N LEU A 201 16.61 2.28 -6.52
CA LEU A 201 15.59 2.74 -5.57
C LEU A 201 14.83 1.61 -4.86
N ARG A 202 15.12 0.33 -5.20
CA ARG A 202 14.46 -0.83 -4.54
C ARG A 202 14.98 -1.10 -3.14
N SER A 203 16.14 -0.57 -2.79
CA SER A 203 16.72 -0.77 -1.48
C SER A 203 17.53 0.44 -1.05
N GLU A 204 17.61 0.66 0.25
CA GLU A 204 18.46 1.67 0.86
C GLU A 204 19.65 1.01 1.55
N ALA A 205 20.76 1.73 1.63
CA ALA A 205 21.92 1.27 2.40
C ALA A 205 21.59 1.24 3.88
N LEU A 206 21.78 0.11 4.52
CA LEU A 206 21.57 -0.04 5.95
C LEU A 206 22.79 0.50 6.73
N ARG A 207 22.52 1.19 7.83
CA ARG A 207 23.53 1.70 8.74
C ARG A 207 23.98 0.61 9.72
N GLU A 208 25.27 0.62 10.08
CA GLU A 208 25.77 -0.24 11.17
C GLU A 208 25.11 0.14 12.51
N PRO A 209 24.85 -0.83 13.41
CA PRO A 209 25.10 -2.28 13.27
C PRO A 209 23.94 -3.06 12.64
N TRP A 210 23.02 -2.40 11.98
CA TRP A 210 21.73 -2.91 11.49
C TRP A 210 21.83 -3.70 10.18
N ARG A 211 22.93 -4.36 9.90
CA ARG A 211 23.04 -5.24 8.71
C ARG A 211 22.19 -6.50 8.91
N MET A 212 21.42 -6.83 7.89
CA MET A 212 20.74 -8.12 7.78
C MET A 212 21.50 -9.04 6.84
#